data_7505fa1a67133935730a25bd4e2e5f8a
#
_entry.id   7505fa1a67133935730a25bd4e2e5f8a
#
_cell.length_a   1.000
_cell.length_b   1.000
_cell.length_c   1.000
_cell.angle_alpha   90.00
_cell.angle_beta   90.00
_cell.angle_gamma   90.00
#
_symmetry.space_group_name_H-M   'P 1'
#
loop_
_entity.id
_entity.type
_entity.pdbx_description
1 polymer ?
#
loop_
_entity_poly.entity_id
_entity_poly.type
_entity_poly.pdbx_seq_one_letter_code
_entity_poly.pdbx_strand_id
1 'polypeptide(L)'
;MAGDAAAGMEVLEKVDDAGRMRTRKLLQKGGCSVEFLDSEIPLHFIIGLWGGGHEVEVEVRHTHTNIVSIVKDGQAVYTREQEQADKGYATDRQALSLDTIKAFADEVELSRIRDIFERQIRYNMDIAYEGISGDYGLGIGRV
;
A
#
# COMPACT_ATOMS: atom_id res chain seq x y z
N MET A 1 8.16 4.92 14.65
CA MET A 1 8.25 4.84 13.19
C MET A 1 8.25 6.24 12.60
N ALA A 2 8.65 6.41 11.33
CA ALA A 2 8.78 7.73 10.71
C ALA A 2 7.46 8.26 10.13
N GLY A 3 6.57 7.39 9.69
CA GLY A 3 5.31 7.76 9.06
C GLY A 3 4.17 7.99 10.04
N ASP A 4 3.14 8.70 9.58
CA ASP A 4 1.91 8.94 10.32
C ASP A 4 0.85 7.89 9.92
N ALA A 5 0.58 6.94 10.80
CA ALA A 5 -0.40 5.87 10.53
C ALA A 5 -1.82 6.41 10.31
N ALA A 6 -2.16 7.58 10.86
CA ALA A 6 -3.48 8.19 10.68
C ALA A 6 -3.67 8.74 9.26
N ALA A 7 -2.59 8.97 8.52
CA ALA A 7 -2.64 9.42 7.13
C ALA A 7 -3.01 8.32 6.12
N GLY A 8 -3.19 7.06 6.56
CA GLY A 8 -3.57 5.95 5.70
C GLY A 8 -2.61 5.74 4.54
N MET A 9 -3.10 5.83 3.30
CA MET A 9 -2.29 5.66 2.08
C MET A 9 -1.19 6.72 1.93
N GLU A 10 -1.33 7.88 2.57
CA GLU A 10 -0.38 8.99 2.54
C GLU A 10 0.61 8.96 3.73
N VAL A 11 0.79 7.81 4.35
CA VAL A 11 1.61 7.60 5.55
C VAL A 11 3.06 8.11 5.43
N LEU A 12 3.60 8.17 4.23
CA LEU A 12 4.96 8.63 3.97
C LEU A 12 5.07 10.10 3.55
N GLU A 13 3.95 10.76 3.19
CA GLU A 13 3.96 12.12 2.64
C GLU A 13 4.62 13.13 3.57
N LYS A 14 4.40 13.01 4.87
CA LYS A 14 4.90 13.94 5.89
C LYS A 14 6.17 13.47 6.59
N VAL A 15 6.89 12.50 6.02
CA VAL A 15 8.13 12.03 6.61
C VAL A 15 9.23 13.08 6.42
N ASP A 16 9.59 13.75 7.51
CA ASP A 16 10.65 14.74 7.57
C ASP A 16 12.06 14.12 7.62
N ASP A 17 13.08 14.95 7.56
CA ASP A 17 14.47 14.50 7.62
C ASP A 17 14.81 13.84 8.96
N ALA A 18 14.19 14.25 10.06
CA ALA A 18 14.35 13.61 11.35
C ALA A 18 13.78 12.17 11.33
N GLY A 19 12.63 11.96 10.69
CA GLY A 19 12.04 10.65 10.45
C GLY A 19 12.94 9.77 9.59
N ARG A 20 13.47 10.31 8.50
CA ARG A 20 14.44 9.62 7.62
C ARG A 20 15.70 9.22 8.37
N MET A 21 16.26 10.11 9.19
CA MET A 21 17.43 9.80 10.01
C MET A 21 17.15 8.70 11.05
N ARG A 22 15.98 8.75 11.71
CA ARG A 22 15.59 7.69 12.66
C ARG A 22 15.50 6.33 11.97
N THR A 23 14.90 6.28 10.79
CA THR A 23 14.79 5.05 9.99
C THR A 23 16.17 4.52 9.58
N ARG A 24 17.06 5.37 9.06
CA ARG A 24 18.42 4.99 8.71
C ARG A 24 19.19 4.43 9.92
N LYS A 25 19.08 5.09 11.08
CA LYS A 25 19.70 4.64 12.31
C LYS A 25 19.17 3.29 12.79
N LEU A 26 17.87 3.05 12.62
CA LEU A 26 17.26 1.75 12.93
C LEU A 26 17.84 0.64 12.04
N LEU A 27 17.89 0.88 10.73
CA LEU A 27 18.45 -0.07 9.75
C LEU A 27 19.93 -0.35 10.02
N GLN A 28 20.74 0.68 10.29
CA GLN A 28 22.16 0.54 10.59
C GLN A 28 22.44 -0.28 11.86
N LYS A 29 21.50 -0.28 12.81
CA LYS A 29 21.57 -1.07 14.04
C LYS A 29 21.05 -2.50 13.89
N GLY A 30 20.66 -2.91 12.69
CA GLY A 30 20.03 -4.20 12.46
C GLY A 30 18.63 -4.31 13.07
N GLY A 31 17.96 -3.18 13.33
CA GLY A 31 16.62 -3.15 13.92
C GLY A 31 15.49 -3.46 12.93
N CYS A 32 15.81 -3.95 11.73
CA CYS A 32 14.85 -4.44 10.76
C CYS A 32 15.46 -5.61 10.00
N SER A 33 14.73 -6.70 9.88
CA SER A 33 15.05 -7.84 9.03
C SER A 33 13.92 -8.07 8.03
N VAL A 34 14.27 -8.65 6.89
CA VAL A 34 13.31 -9.12 5.88
C VAL A 34 13.69 -10.56 5.56
N GLU A 35 12.73 -11.44 5.68
CA GLU A 35 12.89 -12.86 5.43
C GLU A 35 11.93 -13.30 4.34
N PHE A 36 12.34 -14.32 3.57
CA PHE A 36 11.47 -14.92 2.57
C PHE A 36 10.44 -15.81 3.27
N LEU A 37 9.17 -15.59 2.96
CA LEU A 37 8.07 -16.44 3.41
C LEU A 37 7.72 -17.41 2.27
N ASP A 38 8.00 -18.70 2.47
CA ASP A 38 7.61 -19.75 1.53
C ASP A 38 6.10 -19.99 1.66
N SER A 39 5.34 -19.49 0.70
CA SER A 39 3.88 -19.56 0.69
C SER A 39 3.34 -19.62 -0.73
N GLU A 40 2.38 -20.52 -0.97
CA GLU A 40 1.64 -20.61 -2.22
C GLU A 40 0.53 -19.55 -2.35
N ILE A 41 0.27 -18.80 -1.27
CA ILE A 41 -0.77 -17.77 -1.25
C ILE A 41 -0.26 -16.53 -1.98
N PRO A 42 -0.96 -16.05 -3.02
CA PRO A 42 -0.60 -14.81 -3.68
C PRO A 42 -0.63 -13.64 -2.68
N LEU A 43 0.42 -12.80 -2.71
CA LEU A 43 0.55 -11.67 -1.79
C LEU A 43 0.35 -12.08 -0.32
N HIS A 44 1.29 -12.85 0.20
CA HIS A 44 1.31 -13.23 1.61
C HIS A 44 2.50 -12.57 2.30
N PHE A 45 2.25 -11.78 3.33
CA PHE A 45 3.29 -11.21 4.15
C PHE A 45 2.86 -11.06 5.61
N ILE A 46 3.84 -11.10 6.49
CA ILE A 46 3.69 -10.93 7.92
C ILE A 46 4.59 -9.78 8.34
N ILE A 47 4.05 -8.82 9.08
CA ILE A 47 4.81 -7.70 9.64
C ILE A 47 4.84 -7.83 11.15
N GLY A 48 6.04 -8.04 11.70
CA GLY A 48 6.29 -8.04 13.14
C GLY A 48 6.87 -6.72 13.63
N LEU A 49 6.43 -6.24 14.78
CA LEU A 49 6.94 -5.06 15.47
C LEU A 49 7.21 -5.42 16.93
N TRP A 50 8.41 -5.10 17.41
CA TRP A 50 8.82 -5.32 18.79
C TRP A 50 9.27 -3.99 19.42
N GLY A 51 8.80 -3.70 20.61
CA GLY A 51 9.23 -2.49 21.32
C GLY A 51 8.52 -2.29 22.66
N GLY A 52 9.23 -1.71 23.64
CA GLY A 52 8.65 -1.39 24.93
C GLY A 52 8.18 -2.61 25.75
N GLY A 53 8.73 -3.80 25.47
CA GLY A 53 8.28 -5.04 26.10
C GLY A 53 7.03 -5.66 25.46
N HIS A 54 6.59 -5.12 24.35
CA HIS A 54 5.44 -5.58 23.58
C HIS A 54 5.84 -6.08 22.20
N GLU A 55 5.02 -6.98 21.68
CA GLU A 55 5.12 -7.54 20.34
C GLU A 55 3.77 -7.46 19.64
N VAL A 56 3.79 -7.08 18.37
CA VAL A 56 2.59 -7.10 17.52
C VAL A 56 2.97 -7.69 16.17
N GLU A 57 2.16 -8.64 15.72
CA GLU A 57 2.28 -9.27 14.41
C GLU A 57 0.98 -9.07 13.63
N VAL A 58 1.11 -8.70 12.36
CA VAL A 58 -0.01 -8.49 11.43
C VAL A 58 0.23 -9.34 10.19
N GLU A 59 -0.73 -10.20 9.88
CA GLU A 59 -0.71 -11.05 8.71
C GLU A 59 -1.69 -10.55 7.65
N VAL A 60 -1.21 -10.45 6.40
CA VAL A 60 -1.97 -10.00 5.23
C VAL A 60 -1.88 -11.05 4.13
N ARG A 61 -3.00 -11.37 3.50
CA ARG A 61 -3.09 -12.37 2.43
C ARG A 61 -3.94 -11.87 1.27
N HIS A 62 -3.61 -12.31 0.05
CA HIS A 62 -4.34 -12.11 -1.23
C HIS A 62 -4.35 -10.66 -1.72
N THR A 63 -4.73 -9.68 -0.90
CA THR A 63 -4.74 -8.25 -1.26
C THR A 63 -4.09 -7.41 -0.17
N HIS A 64 -3.56 -6.24 -0.52
CA HIS A 64 -2.83 -5.36 0.41
C HIS A 64 -3.65 -4.89 1.62
N THR A 65 -4.97 -4.91 1.52
CA THR A 65 -5.89 -4.47 2.58
C THR A 65 -6.53 -5.61 3.35
N ASN A 66 -6.26 -6.87 2.93
CA ASN A 66 -6.86 -8.04 3.55
C ASN A 66 -6.04 -8.53 4.73
N ILE A 67 -6.19 -7.85 5.87
CA ILE A 67 -5.63 -8.31 7.14
C ILE A 67 -6.42 -9.54 7.59
N VAL A 68 -5.74 -10.65 7.80
CA VAL A 68 -6.35 -11.92 8.23
C VAL A 68 -6.12 -12.22 9.70
N SER A 69 -5.04 -11.70 10.29
CA SER A 69 -4.71 -11.90 11.69
C SER A 69 -3.96 -10.71 12.28
N ILE A 70 -4.24 -10.37 13.53
CA ILE A 70 -3.42 -9.49 14.36
C ILE A 70 -3.22 -10.18 15.69
N VAL A 71 -1.95 -10.42 16.03
CA VAL A 71 -1.53 -11.01 17.30
C VAL A 71 -0.78 -9.94 18.09
N LYS A 72 -1.11 -9.77 19.36
CA LYS A 72 -0.42 -8.89 20.29
C LYS A 72 -0.02 -9.65 21.54
N ASP A 73 1.27 -9.60 21.88
CA ASP A 73 1.82 -10.26 23.08
C ASP A 73 1.41 -11.75 23.16
N GLY A 74 1.41 -12.44 22.02
CA GLY A 74 1.02 -13.85 21.89
C GLY A 74 -0.49 -14.11 21.91
N GLN A 75 -1.32 -13.08 22.00
CA GLN A 75 -2.79 -13.22 21.98
C GLN A 75 -3.37 -12.69 20.66
N ALA A 76 -4.21 -13.49 20.01
CA ALA A 76 -4.95 -13.04 18.83
C ALA A 76 -5.97 -11.98 19.25
N VAL A 77 -5.77 -10.73 18.80
CA VAL A 77 -6.68 -9.61 19.03
C VAL A 77 -7.65 -9.41 17.87
N TYR A 78 -7.29 -9.97 16.71
CA TYR A 78 -8.16 -10.00 15.55
C TYR A 78 -7.83 -11.25 14.72
N THR A 79 -8.89 -11.94 14.30
CA THR A 79 -8.80 -13.04 13.34
C THR A 79 -9.99 -12.95 12.41
N ARG A 80 -9.75 -12.96 11.12
CA ARG A 80 -10.81 -13.03 10.12
C ARG A 80 -11.22 -14.48 9.96
N GLU A 81 -12.42 -14.82 10.42
CA GLU A 81 -13.02 -16.13 10.19
C GLU A 81 -13.33 -16.26 8.70
N GLN A 82 -12.76 -17.27 8.10
CA GLN A 82 -12.82 -17.65 6.68
C GLN A 82 -12.11 -16.71 5.70
N GLU A 83 -11.33 -17.36 4.86
CA GLU A 83 -10.89 -16.92 3.54
C GLU A 83 -12.08 -16.66 2.60
N GLN A 84 -12.95 -15.74 2.93
CA GLN A 84 -13.59 -15.03 1.84
C GLN A 84 -12.43 -14.25 1.21
N ALA A 85 -11.84 -14.86 0.16
CA ALA A 85 -11.10 -14.09 -0.82
C ALA A 85 -11.93 -12.83 -0.98
N ASP A 86 -11.35 -11.71 -0.50
CA ASP A 86 -12.08 -10.46 -0.52
C ASP A 86 -12.60 -10.31 -1.93
N LYS A 87 -13.90 -10.56 -2.15
CA LYS A 87 -14.58 -10.23 -3.40
C LYS A 87 -14.63 -8.71 -3.53
N GLY A 88 -13.88 -8.04 -2.65
CA GLY A 88 -13.61 -6.63 -2.71
C GLY A 88 -13.14 -6.31 -4.11
N TYR A 89 -14.00 -5.73 -4.90
CA TYR A 89 -13.77 -5.37 -6.28
C TYR A 89 -13.55 -6.58 -7.23
N ALA A 90 -14.23 -7.72 -7.01
CA ALA A 90 -14.54 -8.61 -8.11
C ALA A 90 -15.37 -7.78 -9.08
N THR A 91 -14.67 -6.98 -9.86
CA THR A 91 -15.25 -6.24 -10.96
C THR A 91 -15.96 -7.28 -11.79
N ASP A 92 -17.27 -7.20 -11.91
CA ASP A 92 -18.00 -8.04 -12.84
C ASP A 92 -17.51 -7.69 -14.23
N ARG A 93 -16.45 -8.41 -14.65
CA ARG A 93 -15.84 -8.18 -15.97
C ARG A 93 -16.82 -8.47 -17.10
N GLN A 94 -17.89 -9.19 -16.84
CA GLN A 94 -18.96 -9.44 -17.82
C GLN A 94 -19.75 -8.16 -18.11
N ALA A 95 -19.78 -7.22 -17.16
CA ALA A 95 -20.39 -5.90 -17.37
C ALA A 95 -19.53 -4.96 -18.21
N LEU A 96 -18.23 -5.28 -18.42
CA LEU A 96 -17.31 -4.48 -19.21
C LEU A 96 -17.41 -4.86 -20.69
N SER A 97 -18.09 -4.05 -21.46
CA SER A 97 -18.10 -4.10 -22.94
C SER A 97 -17.73 -2.73 -23.50
N LEU A 98 -17.37 -2.67 -24.78
CA LEU A 98 -17.12 -1.38 -25.44
C LEU A 98 -18.34 -0.47 -25.38
N ASP A 99 -19.52 -1.03 -25.49
CA ASP A 99 -20.78 -0.26 -25.44
C ASP A 99 -21.01 0.31 -24.03
N THR A 100 -20.79 -0.47 -22.96
CA THR A 100 -20.96 0.04 -21.59
C THR A 100 -19.89 1.06 -21.21
N ILE A 101 -18.66 0.89 -21.69
CA ILE A 101 -17.58 1.88 -21.49
C ILE A 101 -17.93 3.18 -22.21
N LYS A 102 -18.42 3.09 -23.46
CA LYS A 102 -18.82 4.26 -24.23
C LYS A 102 -20.01 4.96 -23.58
N ALA A 103 -21.06 4.23 -23.20
CA ALA A 103 -22.22 4.80 -22.51
C ALA A 103 -21.80 5.53 -21.22
N PHE A 104 -20.94 4.92 -20.42
CA PHE A 104 -20.40 5.58 -19.23
C PHE A 104 -19.66 6.88 -19.57
N ALA A 105 -18.81 6.87 -20.60
CA ALA A 105 -18.06 8.05 -21.02
C ALA A 105 -18.97 9.18 -21.54
N ASP A 106 -20.07 8.84 -22.19
CA ASP A 106 -21.02 9.81 -22.72
C ASP A 106 -21.95 10.40 -21.63
N GLU A 107 -22.23 9.65 -20.56
CA GLU A 107 -23.24 10.00 -19.56
C GLU A 107 -22.65 10.48 -18.22
N VAL A 108 -21.37 10.16 -17.92
CA VAL A 108 -20.78 10.50 -16.63
C VAL A 108 -20.65 12.01 -16.44
N GLU A 109 -21.15 12.50 -15.32
CA GLU A 109 -20.89 13.87 -14.90
C GLU A 109 -19.41 14.04 -14.52
N LEU A 110 -18.68 14.84 -15.26
CA LEU A 110 -17.25 15.06 -15.04
C LEU A 110 -16.93 15.53 -13.62
N SER A 111 -17.83 16.26 -12.97
CA SER A 111 -17.68 16.69 -11.57
C SER A 111 -17.52 15.51 -10.59
N ARG A 112 -18.16 14.37 -10.88
CA ARG A 112 -18.12 13.18 -10.01
C ARG A 112 -16.79 12.42 -10.06
N ILE A 113 -16.08 12.53 -11.16
CA ILE A 113 -14.83 11.79 -11.40
C ILE A 113 -13.61 12.70 -11.39
N ARG A 114 -13.80 14.02 -11.49
CA ARG A 114 -12.73 15.01 -11.61
C ARG A 114 -11.65 14.86 -10.52
N ASP A 115 -12.04 14.83 -9.26
CA ASP A 115 -11.12 14.79 -8.14
C ASP A 115 -10.23 13.54 -8.15
N ILE A 116 -10.78 12.41 -8.60
CA ILE A 116 -10.03 11.15 -8.72
C ILE A 116 -8.97 11.29 -9.80
N PHE A 117 -9.36 11.79 -10.99
CA PHE A 117 -8.44 11.93 -12.12
C PHE A 117 -7.40 13.02 -11.88
N GLU A 118 -7.77 14.17 -11.32
CA GLU A 118 -6.83 15.24 -10.99
C GLU A 118 -5.79 14.78 -9.99
N ARG A 119 -6.20 14.01 -8.95
CA ARG A 119 -5.28 13.42 -7.99
C ARG A 119 -4.36 12.41 -8.65
N GLN A 120 -4.89 11.54 -9.49
CA GLN A 120 -4.10 10.55 -10.23
C GLN A 120 -3.09 11.21 -11.15
N ILE A 121 -3.50 12.22 -11.92
CA ILE A 121 -2.61 12.97 -12.81
C ILE A 121 -1.50 13.65 -11.99
N ARG A 122 -1.87 14.35 -10.91
CA ARG A 122 -0.89 15.03 -10.05
C ARG A 122 0.17 14.05 -9.54
N TYR A 123 -0.23 12.96 -8.90
CA TYR A 123 0.72 12.01 -8.34
C TYR A 123 1.61 11.36 -9.39
N ASN A 124 1.07 11.03 -10.56
CA ASN A 124 1.86 10.47 -11.65
C ASN A 124 2.84 11.50 -12.24
N MET A 125 2.43 12.76 -12.35
CA MET A 125 3.32 13.83 -12.83
C MET A 125 4.41 14.13 -11.80
N ASP A 126 4.07 14.24 -10.51
CA ASP A 126 5.02 14.51 -9.43
C ASP A 126 6.11 13.42 -9.39
N ILE A 127 5.73 12.13 -9.44
CA ILE A 127 6.71 11.04 -9.43
C ILE A 127 7.53 10.99 -10.73
N ALA A 128 6.95 11.35 -11.87
CA ALA A 128 7.66 11.41 -13.15
C ALA A 128 8.73 12.52 -13.13
N TYR A 129 8.38 13.71 -12.64
CA TYR A 129 9.34 14.82 -12.49
C TYR A 129 10.46 14.46 -11.51
N GLU A 130 10.11 13.85 -10.39
CA GLU A 130 11.08 13.37 -9.41
C GLU A 130 12.04 12.34 -10.03
N GLY A 131 11.52 11.39 -10.80
CA GLY A 131 12.29 10.35 -11.47
C GLY A 131 13.22 10.89 -12.56
N ILE A 132 12.82 11.97 -13.25
CA ILE A 132 13.66 12.63 -14.26
C ILE A 132 14.76 13.48 -13.60
N SER A 133 14.42 14.17 -12.52
CA SER A 133 15.31 15.10 -11.81
C SER A 133 16.29 14.40 -10.87
N GLY A 134 15.88 13.31 -10.25
CA GLY A 134 16.65 12.55 -9.29
C GLY A 134 17.69 11.63 -9.94
N ASP A 135 18.68 11.20 -9.17
CA ASP A 135 19.71 10.24 -9.62
C ASP A 135 19.50 8.86 -8.99
N TYR A 136 18.29 8.34 -9.08
CA TYR A 136 17.88 7.04 -8.57
C TYR A 136 16.93 6.34 -9.56
N GLY A 137 16.71 5.05 -9.33
CA GLY A 137 15.94 4.21 -10.24
C GLY A 137 16.74 3.84 -11.51
N LEU A 138 16.05 3.28 -12.49
CA LEU A 138 16.66 2.80 -13.74
C LEU A 138 16.89 3.91 -14.78
N GLY A 139 16.41 5.12 -14.53
CA GLY A 139 16.59 6.26 -15.43
C GLY A 139 15.90 6.13 -16.80
N ILE A 140 14.91 5.25 -16.93
CA ILE A 140 14.25 4.95 -18.22
C ILE A 140 13.66 6.21 -18.89
N GLY A 141 13.18 7.17 -18.11
CA GLY A 141 12.62 8.41 -18.63
C GLY A 141 13.65 9.44 -19.14
N ARG A 142 14.93 9.14 -19.07
CA ARG A 142 16.03 10.02 -19.53
C ARG A 142 16.58 9.65 -20.91
N VAL A 143 16.03 8.63 -21.54
CA VAL A 143 16.45 8.14 -22.86
C VAL A 143 15.82 8.99 -23.97
#